data_e31b9cac713f53653af39d89da974350
#
_entry.id   e31b9cac713f53653af39d89da974350
#
_cell.length_a   1.000
_cell.length_b   1.000
_cell.length_c   1.000
_cell.angle_alpha   90.00
_cell.angle_beta   90.00
_cell.angle_gamma   90.00
#
_symmetry.space_group_name_H-M   'P 1'
#
loop_
_entity.id
_entity.type
_entity.pdbx_description
1 polymer ?
#
loop_
_entity_poly.entity_id
_entity_poly.type
_entity_poly.pdbx_seq_one_letter_code
_entity_poly.pdbx_strand_id
1 'polypeptide(L)'
;TVEIAGAPVKIASRLSLLAANAGSQSLDDYSGRCGVPVETIVGLAREFTSHGKKAAANAHGGTMAGNGFQSAYAIVMLNTLIGNLNVKGGTFVSGGGFNPYAGPRYKFDFSGAVKPSGVPLSRNFPYEKTTEFKRKKEAGKPYPADAPWFSTAGQLSTEWLPAALSGYPYNLDALILWSSNPVYGIPGIR
;
A
#
# COMPACT_ATOMS: atom_id res chain seq x y z
N THR A 1 16.98 -25.67 -8.16
CA THR A 1 16.26 -26.71 -7.41
C THR A 1 16.94 -26.87 -6.07
N VAL A 2 16.18 -26.94 -5.00
CA VAL A 2 16.64 -27.28 -3.66
C VAL A 2 15.87 -28.50 -3.18
N GLU A 3 16.49 -29.27 -2.29
CA GLU A 3 15.83 -30.41 -1.64
C GLU A 3 15.12 -29.92 -0.37
N ILE A 4 13.83 -30.18 -0.27
CA ILE A 4 13.01 -29.84 0.91
C ILE A 4 12.27 -31.09 1.33
N ALA A 5 12.50 -31.55 2.56
CA ALA A 5 11.92 -32.79 3.11
C ALA A 5 12.11 -34.01 2.20
N GLY A 6 13.29 -34.15 1.57
CA GLY A 6 13.64 -35.28 0.70
C GLY A 6 13.05 -35.19 -0.74
N ALA A 7 12.39 -34.11 -1.10
CA ALA A 7 11.86 -33.92 -2.44
C ALA A 7 12.52 -32.73 -3.15
N PRO A 8 12.83 -32.83 -4.46
CA PRO A 8 13.39 -31.73 -5.24
C PRO A 8 12.30 -30.66 -5.52
N VAL A 9 12.52 -29.44 -5.03
CA VAL A 9 11.63 -28.29 -5.23
C VAL A 9 12.30 -27.26 -6.13
N LYS A 10 11.61 -26.83 -7.18
CA LYS A 10 12.06 -25.73 -8.03
C LYS A 10 11.86 -24.42 -7.27
N ILE A 11 12.93 -23.66 -7.13
CA ILE A 11 12.89 -22.31 -6.56
C ILE A 11 13.26 -21.28 -7.62
N ALA A 12 12.71 -20.08 -7.48
CA ALA A 12 13.05 -18.92 -8.28
C ALA A 12 13.28 -17.70 -7.38
N SER A 13 14.15 -16.79 -7.78
CA SER A 13 14.28 -15.52 -7.10
C SER A 13 13.04 -14.64 -7.36
N ARG A 14 12.76 -13.72 -6.44
CA ARG A 14 11.67 -12.74 -6.66
C ARG A 14 11.90 -11.93 -7.94
N LEU A 15 13.16 -11.60 -8.26
CA LEU A 15 13.51 -10.90 -9.49
C LEU A 15 13.21 -11.74 -10.73
N SER A 16 13.52 -13.05 -10.71
CA SER A 16 13.19 -13.95 -11.81
C SER A 16 11.67 -14.07 -12.03
N LEU A 17 10.89 -14.13 -10.94
CA LEU A 17 9.44 -14.16 -11.01
C LEU A 17 8.87 -12.85 -11.55
N LEU A 18 9.40 -11.72 -11.12
CA LEU A 18 9.01 -10.40 -11.63
C LEU A 18 9.32 -10.26 -13.13
N ALA A 19 10.52 -10.66 -13.55
CA ALA A 19 10.92 -10.65 -14.95
C ALA A 19 10.02 -11.55 -15.81
N ALA A 20 9.74 -12.77 -15.35
CA ALA A 20 8.84 -13.69 -16.04
C ALA A 20 7.41 -13.12 -16.17
N ASN A 21 6.90 -12.51 -15.09
CA ASN A 21 5.59 -11.87 -15.12
C ASN A 21 5.55 -10.66 -16.07
N ALA A 22 6.55 -9.79 -16.03
CA ALA A 22 6.66 -8.63 -16.93
C ALA A 22 6.83 -9.05 -18.41
N GLY A 23 7.53 -10.16 -18.66
CA GLY A 23 7.72 -10.72 -19.99
C GLY A 23 6.59 -11.65 -20.48
N SER A 24 5.52 -11.82 -19.69
CA SER A 24 4.39 -12.69 -20.07
C SER A 24 3.53 -12.13 -21.21
N GLN A 25 3.68 -10.86 -21.52
CA GLN A 25 3.02 -10.15 -22.62
C GLN A 25 4.06 -9.36 -23.42
N SER A 26 3.76 -9.11 -24.69
CA SER A 26 4.62 -8.31 -25.56
C SER A 26 4.50 -6.81 -25.23
N LEU A 27 5.47 -6.03 -25.71
CA LEU A 27 5.37 -4.56 -25.62
C LEU A 27 4.20 -4.01 -26.43
N ASP A 28 3.84 -4.66 -27.53
CA ASP A 28 2.68 -4.28 -28.33
C ASP A 28 1.37 -4.50 -27.55
N ASP A 29 1.26 -5.60 -26.79
CA ASP A 29 0.10 -5.85 -25.92
C ASP A 29 -0.01 -4.77 -24.84
N TYR A 30 1.10 -4.41 -24.20
CA TYR A 30 1.12 -3.32 -23.19
C TYR A 30 0.75 -1.98 -23.82
N SER A 31 1.32 -1.65 -24.99
CA SER A 31 1.03 -0.44 -25.76
C SER A 31 -0.45 -0.34 -26.10
N GLY A 32 -1.03 -1.41 -26.63
CA GLY A 32 -2.44 -1.48 -26.98
C GLY A 32 -3.38 -1.28 -25.77
N ARG A 33 -2.99 -1.77 -24.60
CA ARG A 33 -3.80 -1.61 -23.37
C ARG A 33 -3.71 -0.23 -22.74
N CYS A 34 -2.53 0.38 -22.74
CA CYS A 34 -2.32 1.68 -22.10
C CYS A 34 -2.46 2.87 -23.06
N GLY A 35 -2.51 2.62 -24.37
CA GLY A 35 -2.58 3.66 -25.39
C GLY A 35 -1.27 4.45 -25.56
N VAL A 36 -0.16 3.96 -25.02
CA VAL A 36 1.17 4.61 -25.13
C VAL A 36 1.99 3.85 -26.17
N PRO A 37 2.56 4.53 -27.19
CA PRO A 37 3.40 3.89 -28.20
C PRO A 37 4.60 3.13 -27.62
N VAL A 38 4.96 2.01 -28.23
CA VAL A 38 6.08 1.15 -27.77
C VAL A 38 7.38 1.93 -27.67
N GLU A 39 7.68 2.76 -28.67
CA GLU A 39 8.89 3.60 -28.68
C GLU A 39 8.93 4.57 -27.50
N THR A 40 7.77 5.10 -27.07
CA THR A 40 7.68 5.96 -25.89
C THR A 40 7.93 5.17 -24.60
N ILE A 41 7.36 3.96 -24.47
CA ILE A 41 7.60 3.08 -23.32
C ILE A 41 9.08 2.76 -23.19
N VAL A 42 9.70 2.34 -24.30
CA VAL A 42 11.13 2.00 -24.35
C VAL A 42 12.00 3.23 -24.10
N GLY A 43 11.66 4.37 -24.68
CA GLY A 43 12.35 5.64 -24.47
C GLY A 43 12.38 6.06 -23.01
N LEU A 44 11.21 6.06 -22.36
CA LEU A 44 11.08 6.37 -20.93
C LEU A 44 11.86 5.40 -20.05
N ALA A 45 11.83 4.09 -20.34
CA ALA A 45 12.58 3.11 -19.58
C ALA A 45 14.10 3.34 -19.70
N ARG A 46 14.60 3.66 -20.90
CA ARG A 46 16.01 3.98 -21.12
C ARG A 46 16.43 5.27 -20.42
N GLU A 47 15.60 6.32 -20.53
CA GLU A 47 15.86 7.59 -19.85
C GLU A 47 15.87 7.40 -18.34
N PHE A 48 14.85 6.76 -17.77
CA PHE A 48 14.75 6.50 -16.33
C PHE A 48 15.99 5.75 -15.81
N THR A 49 16.45 4.74 -16.52
CA THR A 49 17.62 3.94 -16.10
C THR A 49 18.95 4.64 -16.34
N SER A 50 19.05 5.58 -17.32
CA SER A 50 20.27 6.32 -17.62
C SER A 50 20.73 7.23 -16.48
N HIS A 51 19.81 7.69 -15.64
CA HIS A 51 20.12 8.53 -14.47
C HIS A 51 20.56 7.72 -13.24
N GLY A 52 20.56 6.39 -13.33
CA GLY A 52 20.92 5.49 -12.24
C GLY A 52 20.07 5.77 -11.00
N LYS A 53 20.71 5.85 -9.84
CA LYS A 53 20.02 6.06 -8.56
C LYS A 53 19.46 7.47 -8.33
N LYS A 54 19.67 8.39 -9.27
CA LYS A 54 19.20 9.79 -9.17
C LYS A 54 17.86 10.03 -9.86
N ALA A 55 17.26 9.02 -10.46
CA ALA A 55 15.89 9.06 -10.95
C ALA A 55 14.92 8.64 -9.85
N ALA A 56 13.69 9.14 -9.90
CA ALA A 56 12.61 8.72 -9.01
C ALA A 56 11.28 8.72 -9.74
N ALA A 57 10.50 7.66 -9.59
CA ALA A 57 9.12 7.58 -10.02
C ALA A 57 8.18 7.76 -8.82
N ASN A 58 7.18 8.62 -8.96
CA ASN A 58 6.19 8.89 -7.92
C ASN A 58 4.78 8.70 -8.51
N ALA A 59 3.93 8.07 -7.75
CA ALA A 59 2.57 7.73 -8.15
C ALA A 59 1.48 8.39 -7.31
N HIS A 60 1.81 9.30 -6.42
CA HIS A 60 0.82 9.93 -5.56
C HIS A 60 -0.30 10.58 -6.41
N GLY A 61 -1.53 10.25 -6.09
CA GLY A 61 -2.72 10.67 -6.85
C GLY A 61 -3.06 9.76 -8.03
N GLY A 62 -2.10 9.34 -8.85
CA GLY A 62 -2.32 8.43 -10.00
C GLY A 62 -2.70 7.00 -9.61
N THR A 63 -2.57 6.65 -8.34
CA THR A 63 -2.91 5.32 -7.81
C THR A 63 -4.22 5.29 -7.03
N MET A 64 -4.96 6.40 -7.00
CA MET A 64 -6.25 6.49 -6.31
C MET A 64 -7.39 5.95 -7.19
N ALA A 65 -7.28 4.69 -7.59
CA ALA A 65 -8.24 3.97 -8.42
C ALA A 65 -8.46 2.56 -7.86
N GLY A 66 -9.45 1.83 -8.38
CA GLY A 66 -9.83 0.51 -7.88
C GLY A 66 -8.71 -0.53 -7.85
N ASN A 67 -7.77 -0.45 -8.79
CA ASN A 67 -6.55 -1.27 -8.86
C ASN A 67 -5.27 -0.52 -8.48
N GLY A 68 -5.41 0.61 -7.78
CA GLY A 68 -4.32 1.52 -7.44
C GLY A 68 -3.16 0.88 -6.68
N PHE A 69 -3.42 -0.17 -5.90
CA PHE A 69 -2.37 -0.93 -5.22
C PHE A 69 -1.36 -1.52 -6.21
N GLN A 70 -1.83 -2.16 -7.28
CA GLN A 70 -0.95 -2.79 -8.27
C GLN A 70 -0.10 -1.73 -8.99
N SER A 71 -0.71 -0.59 -9.33
CA SER A 71 -0.01 0.53 -9.96
C SER A 71 1.05 1.13 -9.02
N ALA A 72 0.71 1.36 -7.76
CA ALA A 72 1.65 1.85 -6.75
C ALA A 72 2.81 0.86 -6.55
N TYR A 73 2.50 -0.43 -6.47
CA TYR A 73 3.48 -1.49 -6.32
C TYR A 73 4.45 -1.52 -7.51
N ALA A 74 3.94 -1.44 -8.75
CA ALA A 74 4.77 -1.39 -9.95
C ALA A 74 5.74 -0.18 -9.92
N ILE A 75 5.28 0.99 -9.52
CA ILE A 75 6.10 2.20 -9.41
C ILE A 75 7.17 2.07 -8.32
N VAL A 76 6.82 1.49 -7.17
CA VAL A 76 7.81 1.18 -6.12
C VAL A 76 8.85 0.18 -6.64
N MET A 77 8.45 -0.79 -7.45
CA MET A 77 9.37 -1.75 -8.06
C MET A 77 10.34 -1.09 -9.05
N LEU A 78 9.90 -0.11 -9.85
CA LEU A 78 10.82 0.67 -10.72
C LEU A 78 11.91 1.34 -9.89
N ASN A 79 11.56 2.00 -8.79
CA ASN A 79 12.52 2.61 -7.88
C ASN A 79 13.46 1.58 -7.23
N THR A 80 12.93 0.41 -6.89
CA THR A 80 13.72 -0.68 -6.30
C THR A 80 14.74 -1.23 -7.29
N LEU A 81 14.35 -1.43 -8.55
CA LEU A 81 15.20 -1.99 -9.60
C LEU A 81 16.44 -1.12 -9.89
N ILE A 82 16.29 0.20 -9.84
CA ILE A 82 17.45 1.11 -10.01
C ILE A 82 18.19 1.40 -8.70
N GLY A 83 17.70 0.88 -7.58
CA GLY A 83 18.36 1.00 -6.27
C GLY A 83 18.36 2.43 -5.70
N ASN A 84 17.32 3.23 -6.00
CA ASN A 84 17.26 4.64 -5.59
C ASN A 84 16.63 4.86 -4.20
N LEU A 85 16.23 3.80 -3.50
CA LEU A 85 15.56 3.90 -2.20
C LEU A 85 16.53 4.43 -1.13
N ASN A 86 16.12 5.49 -0.43
CA ASN A 86 16.91 6.17 0.61
C ASN A 86 18.28 6.67 0.16
N VAL A 87 18.42 7.01 -1.11
CA VAL A 87 19.63 7.60 -1.71
C VAL A 87 19.37 9.08 -1.99
N LYS A 88 20.38 9.93 -1.79
CA LYS A 88 20.27 11.35 -2.14
C LYS A 88 19.96 11.53 -3.63
N GLY A 89 18.87 12.22 -3.93
CA GLY A 89 18.35 12.40 -5.29
C GLY A 89 17.44 11.27 -5.77
N GLY A 90 17.23 10.24 -4.96
CA GLY A 90 16.27 9.14 -5.21
C GLY A 90 14.99 9.27 -4.39
N THR A 91 14.35 8.13 -4.15
CA THR A 91 13.09 8.04 -3.40
C THR A 91 13.33 7.82 -1.91
N PHE A 92 12.73 8.65 -1.09
CA PHE A 92 12.76 8.49 0.36
C PHE A 92 11.57 7.62 0.81
N VAL A 93 11.86 6.50 1.46
CA VAL A 93 10.84 5.51 1.85
C VAL A 93 10.20 5.81 3.21
N SER A 94 10.86 6.61 4.05
CA SER A 94 10.35 6.99 5.35
C SER A 94 9.74 8.39 5.28
N GLY A 95 8.45 8.50 5.57
CA GLY A 95 7.83 9.78 5.85
C GLY A 95 8.42 10.36 7.13
N GLY A 96 9.01 11.54 7.07
CA GLY A 96 9.32 12.30 8.26
C GLY A 96 8.03 12.60 9.02
N GLY A 97 8.05 12.48 10.34
CA GLY A 97 6.95 12.97 11.15
C GLY A 97 6.79 14.46 10.90
N PHE A 98 5.64 14.87 10.38
CA PHE A 98 5.29 16.27 10.37
C PHE A 98 4.96 16.68 11.80
N ASN A 99 5.81 17.52 12.39
CA ASN A 99 5.53 18.10 13.69
C ASN A 99 5.08 19.56 13.52
N PRO A 100 3.81 19.78 13.14
CA PRO A 100 3.31 21.11 12.77
C PRO A 100 3.24 22.07 13.95
N TYR A 101 3.32 21.55 15.17
CA TYR A 101 3.06 22.30 16.42
C TYR A 101 4.26 22.33 17.35
N ALA A 102 5.46 22.30 16.80
CA ALA A 102 6.69 22.41 17.59
C ALA A 102 6.87 23.75 18.31
N GLY A 103 6.11 24.79 17.90
CA GLY A 103 6.17 26.11 18.49
C GLY A 103 5.18 26.31 19.66
N PRO A 104 5.48 27.23 20.59
CA PRO A 104 4.60 27.52 21.73
C PRO A 104 3.23 28.07 21.35
N ARG A 105 3.12 28.66 20.16
CA ARG A 105 1.91 29.32 19.66
C ARG A 105 0.74 28.38 19.42
N TYR A 106 0.99 27.06 19.24
CA TYR A 106 0.00 26.06 18.86
C TYR A 106 -0.04 24.87 19.81
N LYS A 107 0.45 25.04 21.01
CA LYS A 107 0.31 23.98 22.03
C LYS A 107 -1.11 24.00 22.57
N PHE A 108 -1.86 22.97 22.22
CA PHE A 108 -3.12 22.68 22.85
C PHE A 108 -2.89 21.66 23.96
N ASP A 109 -3.42 21.95 25.14
CA ASP A 109 -3.40 20.98 26.22
C ASP A 109 -4.62 20.08 26.11
N PHE A 110 -4.37 18.82 25.80
CA PHE A 110 -5.39 17.76 25.72
C PHE A 110 -5.37 16.85 26.95
N SER A 111 -4.67 17.22 28.02
CA SER A 111 -4.57 16.38 29.22
C SER A 111 -5.93 16.09 29.88
N GLY A 112 -6.87 17.03 29.76
CA GLY A 112 -8.25 16.88 30.22
C GLY A 112 -9.23 16.26 29.20
N ALA A 113 -8.77 15.91 27.99
CA ALA A 113 -9.64 15.32 26.99
C ALA A 113 -10.03 13.89 27.38
N VAL A 114 -11.28 13.54 27.13
CA VAL A 114 -11.76 12.17 27.29
C VAL A 114 -10.99 11.25 26.35
N LYS A 115 -10.30 10.27 26.92
CA LYS A 115 -9.61 9.26 26.14
C LYS A 115 -10.63 8.19 25.71
N PRO A 116 -10.72 7.86 24.40
CA PRO A 116 -11.62 6.81 23.96
C PRO A 116 -11.24 5.48 24.61
N SER A 117 -12.23 4.74 25.07
CA SER A 117 -12.07 3.36 25.52
C SER A 117 -12.33 2.41 24.34
N GLY A 118 -11.55 1.32 24.29
CA GLY A 118 -11.73 0.30 23.27
C GLY A 118 -10.73 0.36 22.11
N VAL A 119 -10.99 -0.42 21.08
CA VAL A 119 -10.13 -0.55 19.91
C VAL A 119 -10.48 0.54 18.90
N PRO A 120 -9.55 1.43 18.52
CA PRO A 120 -9.86 2.46 17.54
C PRO A 120 -10.10 1.86 16.15
N LEU A 121 -11.16 2.28 15.48
CA LEU A 121 -11.40 2.05 14.06
C LEU A 121 -10.56 3.07 13.28
N SER A 122 -9.27 2.84 13.20
CA SER A 122 -8.34 3.79 12.59
C SER A 122 -7.40 3.12 11.60
N ARG A 123 -7.25 3.74 10.43
CA ARG A 123 -6.23 3.33 9.46
C ARG A 123 -4.80 3.47 9.98
N ASN A 124 -4.57 4.23 11.04
CA ASN A 124 -3.27 4.40 11.68
C ASN A 124 -3.00 3.37 12.78
N PHE A 125 -3.94 2.45 13.00
CA PHE A 125 -3.78 1.38 13.96
C PHE A 125 -3.51 0.07 13.21
N PRO A 126 -2.47 -0.69 13.54
CA PRO A 126 -2.17 -1.96 12.87
C PRO A 126 -3.35 -2.92 12.94
N TYR A 127 -3.81 -3.42 11.79
CA TYR A 127 -4.95 -4.33 11.71
C TYR A 127 -4.81 -5.55 12.62
N GLU A 128 -3.61 -6.11 12.71
CA GLU A 128 -3.30 -7.29 13.54
C GLU A 128 -3.49 -7.05 15.04
N LYS A 129 -3.57 -5.79 15.47
CA LYS A 129 -3.87 -5.43 16.86
C LYS A 129 -5.35 -5.22 17.12
N THR A 130 -6.19 -5.28 16.09
CA THR A 130 -7.64 -5.08 16.21
C THR A 130 -8.34 -6.31 16.79
N THR A 131 -9.48 -6.10 17.41
CA THR A 131 -10.37 -7.18 17.83
C THR A 131 -10.92 -7.94 16.64
N GLU A 132 -11.11 -7.26 15.50
CA GLU A 132 -11.53 -7.89 14.25
C GLU A 132 -10.54 -8.93 13.77
N PHE A 133 -9.25 -8.60 13.76
CA PHE A 133 -8.21 -9.57 13.42
C PHE A 133 -8.24 -10.79 14.35
N LYS A 134 -8.37 -10.59 15.67
CA LYS A 134 -8.42 -11.68 16.64
C LYS A 134 -9.61 -12.60 16.35
N ARG A 135 -10.80 -12.03 16.18
CA ARG A 135 -12.02 -12.77 15.85
C ARG A 135 -11.89 -13.58 14.56
N LYS A 136 -11.37 -12.95 13.49
CA LYS A 136 -11.15 -13.63 12.19
C LYS A 136 -10.07 -14.71 12.30
N LYS A 137 -9.02 -14.48 13.09
CA LYS A 137 -7.99 -15.46 13.34
C LYS A 137 -8.53 -16.71 14.03
N GLU A 138 -9.41 -16.55 15.03
CA GLU A 138 -10.11 -17.65 15.71
C GLU A 138 -11.00 -18.43 14.73
N ALA A 139 -11.59 -17.74 13.75
CA ALA A 139 -12.37 -18.35 12.67
C ALA A 139 -11.51 -18.95 11.53
N GLY A 140 -10.18 -18.95 11.63
CA GLY A 140 -9.26 -19.47 10.61
C GLY A 140 -9.10 -18.59 9.36
N LYS A 141 -9.68 -17.37 9.36
CA LYS A 141 -9.60 -16.40 8.25
C LYS A 141 -9.16 -15.03 8.77
N PRO A 142 -7.89 -14.86 9.20
CA PRO A 142 -7.44 -13.66 9.90
C PRO A 142 -7.47 -12.40 9.04
N TYR A 143 -7.56 -12.54 7.74
CA TYR A 143 -7.49 -11.43 6.82
C TYR A 143 -8.71 -11.36 5.91
N PRO A 144 -9.10 -10.15 5.43
CA PRO A 144 -10.26 -9.98 4.57
C PRO A 144 -10.04 -10.53 3.16
N ALA A 145 -8.79 -10.59 2.68
CA ALA A 145 -8.42 -11.14 1.39
C ALA A 145 -7.78 -12.52 1.53
N ASP A 146 -8.01 -13.40 0.55
CA ASP A 146 -7.41 -14.73 0.53
C ASP A 146 -5.89 -14.68 0.30
N ALA A 147 -5.40 -13.63 -0.39
CA ALA A 147 -3.98 -13.41 -0.62
C ALA A 147 -3.40 -12.38 0.36
N PRO A 148 -2.36 -12.70 1.13
CA PRO A 148 -1.79 -11.85 2.16
C PRO A 148 -0.80 -10.79 1.62
N TRP A 149 -1.17 -10.03 0.59
CA TRP A 149 -0.34 -8.93 0.10
C TRP A 149 -0.31 -7.72 1.04
N PHE A 150 -1.20 -7.68 1.97
CA PHE A 150 -1.30 -6.70 3.06
C PHE A 150 -0.21 -6.85 4.13
N SER A 151 0.66 -7.86 4.07
CA SER A 151 1.88 -7.89 4.89
C SER A 151 2.77 -6.67 4.68
N THR A 152 2.53 -5.91 3.59
CA THR A 152 3.17 -4.63 3.29
C THR A 152 2.40 -3.41 3.77
N ALA A 153 1.15 -3.59 4.21
CA ALA A 153 0.28 -2.52 4.69
C ALA A 153 -0.24 -2.87 6.08
N GLY A 154 0.31 -2.28 7.12
CA GLY A 154 -0.15 -2.47 8.50
C GLY A 154 -1.57 -1.94 8.77
N GLN A 155 -2.32 -1.54 7.73
CA GLN A 155 -3.60 -0.84 7.87
C GLN A 155 -4.51 -1.18 6.69
N LEU A 156 -5.70 -1.66 6.99
CA LEU A 156 -6.73 -1.95 6.00
C LEU A 156 -7.84 -0.90 6.08
N SER A 157 -7.71 0.14 5.24
CA SER A 157 -8.65 1.26 5.22
C SER A 157 -10.05 0.84 4.79
N THR A 158 -10.20 -0.30 4.12
CA THR A 158 -11.49 -0.81 3.63
C THR A 158 -12.30 -1.54 4.69
N GLU A 159 -11.69 -1.94 5.82
CA GLU A 159 -12.35 -2.77 6.83
C GLU A 159 -13.18 -1.98 7.86
N TRP A 160 -12.87 -0.69 8.06
CA TRP A 160 -13.55 0.06 9.11
C TRP A 160 -15.04 0.31 8.81
N LEU A 161 -15.40 0.49 7.54
CA LEU A 161 -16.79 0.77 7.18
C LEU A 161 -17.69 -0.47 7.33
N PRO A 162 -17.35 -1.65 6.79
CA PRO A 162 -18.10 -2.88 7.08
C PRO A 162 -18.18 -3.19 8.57
N ALA A 163 -17.11 -2.97 9.33
CA ALA A 163 -17.10 -3.15 10.77
C ALA A 163 -18.08 -2.19 11.47
N ALA A 164 -18.08 -0.92 11.10
CA ALA A 164 -19.01 0.08 11.61
C ALA A 164 -20.47 -0.27 11.31
N LEU A 165 -20.76 -0.71 10.08
CA LEU A 165 -22.11 -1.12 9.67
C LEU A 165 -22.61 -2.37 10.42
N SER A 166 -21.71 -3.27 10.76
CA SER A 166 -22.03 -4.48 11.54
C SER A 166 -22.09 -4.23 13.06
N GLY A 167 -21.81 -3.01 13.52
CA GLY A 167 -21.70 -2.69 14.93
C GLY A 167 -20.53 -3.36 15.64
N TYR A 168 -19.49 -3.74 14.91
CA TYR A 168 -18.33 -4.42 15.45
C TYR A 168 -17.07 -3.56 15.31
N PRO A 169 -16.21 -3.46 16.34
CA PRO A 169 -16.27 -4.06 17.68
C PRO A 169 -17.25 -3.34 18.63
N TYR A 170 -17.87 -2.27 18.21
CA TYR A 170 -18.89 -1.47 18.90
C TYR A 170 -19.70 -0.66 17.91
N ASN A 171 -20.89 -0.24 18.30
CA ASN A 171 -21.72 0.65 17.49
C ASN A 171 -21.09 2.05 17.40
N LEU A 172 -21.18 2.66 16.23
CA LEU A 172 -20.85 4.08 16.04
C LEU A 172 -22.14 4.90 16.14
N ASP A 173 -22.20 5.82 17.09
CA ASP A 173 -23.33 6.72 17.27
C ASP A 173 -23.23 7.95 16.36
N ALA A 174 -22.01 8.36 16.00
CA ALA A 174 -21.76 9.50 15.12
C ALA A 174 -20.48 9.32 14.30
N LEU A 175 -20.50 9.83 13.07
CA LEU A 175 -19.35 9.90 12.17
C LEU A 175 -19.19 11.32 11.63
N ILE A 176 -18.04 11.92 11.86
CA ILE A 176 -17.70 13.22 11.30
C ILE A 176 -16.64 13.02 10.20
N LEU A 177 -16.97 13.42 8.98
CA LEU A 177 -16.05 13.40 7.84
C LEU A 177 -15.51 14.81 7.61
N TRP A 178 -14.19 14.97 7.71
CA TRP A 178 -13.50 16.23 7.43
C TRP A 178 -12.60 16.04 6.21
N SER A 179 -12.84 16.83 5.17
CA SER A 179 -12.08 16.79 3.90
C SER A 179 -11.86 15.37 3.37
N SER A 180 -12.85 14.49 3.55
CA SER A 180 -12.75 13.08 3.22
C SER A 180 -14.05 12.58 2.60
N ASN A 181 -13.90 11.81 1.52
CA ASN A 181 -15.01 11.03 0.97
C ASN A 181 -14.52 9.58 0.80
N PRO A 182 -14.67 8.73 1.81
CA PRO A 182 -14.13 7.38 1.79
C PRO A 182 -14.73 6.52 0.67
N VAL A 183 -15.97 6.75 0.28
CA VAL A 183 -16.64 5.98 -0.79
C VAL A 183 -15.97 6.18 -2.15
N TYR A 184 -15.46 7.38 -2.42
CA TYR A 184 -14.75 7.69 -3.66
C TYR A 184 -13.24 7.67 -3.52
N GLY A 185 -12.71 7.93 -2.33
CA GLY A 185 -11.28 8.07 -2.07
C GLY A 185 -10.57 6.78 -1.66
N ILE A 186 -11.31 5.73 -1.29
CA ILE A 186 -10.73 4.46 -0.87
C ILE A 186 -11.12 3.37 -1.87
N PRO A 187 -10.17 2.78 -2.60
CA PRO A 187 -10.47 1.69 -3.53
C PRO A 187 -11.12 0.50 -2.83
N GLY A 188 -12.21 -0.02 -3.41
CA GLY A 188 -12.87 -1.23 -2.92
C GLY A 188 -13.73 -1.05 -1.66
N ILE A 189 -14.07 0.18 -1.27
CA ILE A 189 -14.94 0.42 -0.10
C ILE A 189 -16.44 0.38 -0.42
N ARG A 190 -16.80 0.29 -1.70
CA ARG A 190 -18.19 0.14 -2.16
C ARG A 190 -18.68 -1.28 -1.96
#